data_ed1bb8064a60aaa126f87b54bd5dc79f
#
_entry.id   ed1bb8064a60aaa126f87b54bd5dc79f
#
_cell.length_a   1.000
_cell.length_b   1.000
_cell.length_c   1.000
_cell.angle_alpha   90.00
_cell.angle_beta   90.00
_cell.angle_gamma   90.00
#
_symmetry.space_group_name_H-M   'P 1'
#
loop_
_entity.id
_entity.type
_entity.pdbx_description
1 polymer ?
#
loop_
_entity_poly.entity_id
_entity_poly.type
_entity_poly.pdbx_seq_one_letter_code
_entity_poly.pdbx_strand_id
1 'polypeptide(L)'
;MPQMPVTVPFLDLQQQIAPLRDEIDTAMRRVIDSCAFVLGEELRAFEAEFAAFCDTRYAIGVDSGTSALHLILRGLGIGPGDEVILPPNSFIATAECVSLAGATPVFADVD
;
A
#
# COMPACT_ATOMS: atom_id res chain seq x y z
N MET A 1 -21.37 41.63 10.27
CA MET A 1 -20.13 40.89 10.57
C MET A 1 -19.54 40.46 9.27
N PRO A 2 -18.27 40.75 8.96
CA PRO A 2 -17.65 40.23 7.73
C PRO A 2 -17.57 38.70 7.84
N GLN A 3 -18.12 37.98 6.85
CA GLN A 3 -17.97 36.56 6.74
C GLN A 3 -16.48 36.25 6.47
N MET A 4 -15.86 35.48 7.35
CA MET A 4 -14.52 34.98 7.09
C MET A 4 -14.53 34.14 5.79
N PRO A 5 -13.55 34.31 4.92
CA PRO A 5 -13.48 33.51 3.71
C PRO A 5 -13.39 32.01 4.08
N VAL A 6 -14.29 31.19 3.51
CA VAL A 6 -14.22 29.76 3.65
C VAL A 6 -13.04 29.25 2.79
N THR A 7 -12.00 28.77 3.44
CA THR A 7 -10.87 28.16 2.75
C THR A 7 -11.17 26.66 2.57
N VAL A 8 -11.29 26.24 1.33
CA VAL A 8 -11.43 24.81 1.00
C VAL A 8 -10.04 24.24 0.75
N PRO A 9 -9.54 23.32 1.59
CA PRO A 9 -8.23 22.70 1.37
C PRO A 9 -8.28 21.77 0.15
N PHE A 10 -7.15 21.64 -0.55
CA PHE A 10 -7.01 20.69 -1.65
C PHE A 10 -7.14 19.23 -1.17
N LEU A 11 -6.67 18.95 0.03
CA LEU A 11 -6.77 17.66 0.71
C LEU A 11 -7.04 17.90 2.19
N ASP A 12 -8.03 17.21 2.76
CA ASP A 12 -8.38 17.27 4.18
C ASP A 12 -8.39 15.86 4.79
N LEU A 13 -7.21 15.39 5.16
CA LEU A 13 -7.05 14.11 5.85
C LEU A 13 -7.64 14.13 7.27
N GLN A 14 -7.73 15.30 7.91
CA GLN A 14 -8.30 15.40 9.26
C GLN A 14 -9.78 15.07 9.24
N GLN A 15 -10.53 15.56 8.24
CA GLN A 15 -11.94 15.25 8.07
C GLN A 15 -12.16 13.74 7.81
N GLN A 16 -11.26 13.11 7.05
CA GLN A 16 -11.31 11.68 6.78
C GLN A 16 -11.03 10.83 8.03
N ILE A 17 -10.06 11.23 8.84
CA ILE A 17 -9.63 10.47 10.03
C ILE A 17 -10.54 10.71 11.24
N ALA A 18 -11.16 11.89 11.35
CA ALA A 18 -11.96 12.26 12.52
C ALA A 18 -13.01 11.18 12.92
N PRO A 19 -13.84 10.63 12.02
CA PRO A 19 -14.80 9.60 12.37
C PRO A 19 -14.19 8.25 12.78
N LEU A 20 -12.93 7.99 12.40
CA LEU A 20 -12.22 6.72 12.67
C LEU A 20 -11.28 6.82 13.88
N ARG A 21 -11.18 8.00 14.49
CA ARG A 21 -10.18 8.31 15.51
C ARG A 21 -10.19 7.34 16.69
N ASP A 22 -11.35 7.09 17.26
CA ASP A 22 -11.50 6.23 18.45
C ASP A 22 -11.16 4.77 18.13
N GLU A 23 -11.50 4.29 16.94
CA GLU A 23 -11.17 2.94 16.49
C GLU A 23 -9.66 2.79 16.29
N ILE A 24 -9.02 3.77 15.66
CA ILE A 24 -7.56 3.80 15.44
C ILE A 24 -6.82 3.83 16.78
N ASP A 25 -7.21 4.73 17.69
CA ASP A 25 -6.58 4.87 19.01
C ASP A 25 -6.74 3.57 19.83
N THR A 26 -7.89 2.89 19.71
CA THR A 26 -8.14 1.60 20.37
C THR A 26 -7.25 0.49 19.80
N ALA A 27 -7.13 0.40 18.47
CA ALA A 27 -6.27 -0.57 17.81
C ALA A 27 -4.80 -0.36 18.18
N MET A 28 -4.34 0.90 18.18
CA MET A 28 -2.96 1.21 18.59
C MET A 28 -2.68 0.82 20.04
N ARG A 29 -3.63 1.06 20.97
CA ARG A 29 -3.47 0.63 22.37
C ARG A 29 -3.34 -0.87 22.50
N ARG A 30 -4.15 -1.68 21.80
CA ARG A 30 -4.02 -3.15 21.82
C ARG A 30 -2.62 -3.61 21.42
N VAL A 31 -2.05 -2.99 20.36
CA VAL A 31 -0.68 -3.31 19.92
C VAL A 31 0.36 -2.94 20.99
N ILE A 32 0.22 -1.76 21.60
CA ILE A 32 1.13 -1.29 22.65
C ILE A 32 1.05 -2.21 23.87
N ASP A 33 -0.17 -2.52 24.34
CA ASP A 33 -0.39 -3.33 25.55
C ASP A 33 0.10 -4.78 25.38
N SER A 34 -0.02 -5.32 24.16
CA SER A 34 0.47 -6.67 23.83
C SER A 34 1.95 -6.72 23.49
N CYS A 35 2.60 -5.58 23.23
CA CYS A 35 3.96 -5.47 22.69
C CYS A 35 4.18 -6.27 21.39
N ALA A 36 3.12 -6.61 20.66
CA ALA A 36 3.16 -7.40 19.43
C ALA A 36 3.37 -6.50 18.20
N PHE A 37 4.49 -5.78 18.16
CA PHE A 37 4.79 -4.78 17.12
C PHE A 37 5.16 -5.38 15.77
N VAL A 38 5.57 -6.64 15.72
CA VAL A 38 6.00 -7.32 14.48
C VAL A 38 5.22 -8.61 14.32
N LEU A 39 4.59 -8.80 13.16
CA LEU A 39 3.80 -9.97 12.79
C LEU A 39 2.74 -10.35 13.86
N GLY A 40 2.12 -9.32 14.45
CA GLY A 40 1.13 -9.45 15.51
C GLY A 40 -0.27 -9.83 15.02
N GLU A 41 -1.22 -9.85 15.96
CA GLU A 41 -2.62 -10.21 15.69
C GLU A 41 -3.31 -9.23 14.74
N GLU A 42 -3.05 -7.93 14.87
CA GLU A 42 -3.64 -6.91 13.99
C GLU A 42 -3.24 -7.12 12.52
N LEU A 43 -1.99 -7.53 12.26
CA LEU A 43 -1.56 -7.85 10.90
C LEU A 43 -2.28 -9.09 10.36
N ARG A 44 -2.41 -10.16 11.17
CA ARG A 44 -3.12 -11.37 10.76
C ARG A 44 -4.60 -11.10 10.47
N ALA A 45 -5.24 -10.29 11.31
CA ALA A 45 -6.63 -9.88 11.12
C ALA A 45 -6.75 -9.07 9.81
N PHE A 46 -5.88 -8.11 9.57
CA PHE A 46 -5.85 -7.33 8.33
C PHE A 46 -5.68 -8.21 7.10
N GLU A 47 -4.73 -9.15 7.12
CA GLU A 47 -4.49 -10.07 6.00
C GLU A 47 -5.74 -10.92 5.68
N ALA A 48 -6.41 -11.43 6.72
CA ALA A 48 -7.62 -12.21 6.55
C ALA A 48 -8.80 -11.37 6.00
N GLU A 49 -9.02 -10.19 6.56
CA GLU A 49 -10.09 -9.26 6.15
C GLU A 49 -9.86 -8.74 4.73
N PHE A 50 -8.63 -8.37 4.41
CA PHE A 50 -8.28 -7.86 3.09
C PHE A 50 -8.34 -8.95 2.01
N ALA A 51 -7.93 -10.18 2.31
CA ALA A 51 -8.11 -11.32 1.43
C ALA A 51 -9.60 -11.56 1.12
N ALA A 52 -10.46 -11.52 2.15
CA ALA A 52 -11.90 -11.64 1.98
C ALA A 52 -12.50 -10.49 1.16
N PHE A 53 -12.07 -9.25 1.41
CA PHE A 53 -12.51 -8.07 0.66
C PHE A 53 -12.15 -8.15 -0.82
N CYS A 54 -10.96 -8.66 -1.16
CA CYS A 54 -10.47 -8.81 -2.53
C CYS A 54 -10.93 -10.12 -3.21
N ASP A 55 -11.71 -10.96 -2.53
CA ASP A 55 -12.10 -12.30 -3.00
C ASP A 55 -10.88 -13.13 -3.43
N THR A 56 -9.83 -13.09 -2.61
CA THR A 56 -8.59 -13.84 -2.83
C THR A 56 -8.38 -14.86 -1.72
N ARG A 57 -7.57 -15.88 -1.98
CA ARG A 57 -7.24 -16.89 -0.96
C ARG A 57 -6.36 -16.34 0.16
N TYR A 58 -5.45 -15.42 -0.19
CA TYR A 58 -4.46 -14.87 0.73
C TYR A 58 -4.23 -13.39 0.44
N ALA A 59 -3.94 -12.63 1.48
CA ALA A 59 -3.27 -11.35 1.43
C ALA A 59 -2.03 -11.43 2.32
N ILE A 60 -0.96 -10.77 1.93
CA ILE A 60 0.31 -10.78 2.66
C ILE A 60 0.73 -9.33 2.90
N GLY A 61 0.83 -8.97 4.18
CA GLY A 61 1.28 -7.64 4.57
C GLY A 61 2.78 -7.48 4.34
N VAL A 62 3.15 -6.35 3.76
CA VAL A 62 4.54 -5.94 3.52
C VAL A 62 4.73 -4.50 3.99
N ASP A 63 5.97 -4.04 4.08
CA ASP A 63 6.30 -2.72 4.60
C ASP A 63 5.97 -1.56 3.64
N SER A 64 5.87 -1.83 2.34
CA SER A 64 5.58 -0.80 1.33
C SER A 64 5.02 -1.39 0.03
N GLY A 65 4.37 -0.55 -0.79
CA GLY A 65 3.95 -0.92 -2.14
C GLY A 65 5.14 -1.27 -3.05
N THR A 66 6.29 -0.65 -2.83
CA THR A 66 7.54 -0.98 -3.55
C THR A 66 7.96 -2.41 -3.26
N SER A 67 7.99 -2.79 -1.98
CA SER A 67 8.29 -4.17 -1.56
C SER A 67 7.26 -5.16 -2.11
N ALA A 68 5.97 -4.80 -2.12
CA ALA A 68 4.92 -5.64 -2.69
C ALA A 68 5.20 -5.95 -4.16
N LEU A 69 5.45 -4.94 -4.98
CA LEU A 69 5.74 -5.09 -6.40
C LEU A 69 6.99 -5.94 -6.63
N HIS A 70 8.07 -5.66 -5.90
CA HIS A 70 9.32 -6.42 -6.02
C HIS A 70 9.13 -7.91 -5.64
N LEU A 71 8.45 -8.18 -4.53
CA LEU A 71 8.19 -9.55 -4.07
C LEU A 71 7.28 -10.32 -5.04
N ILE A 72 6.27 -9.66 -5.65
CA ILE A 72 5.43 -10.26 -6.68
C ILE A 72 6.27 -10.69 -7.88
N LEU A 73 7.13 -9.81 -8.41
CA LEU A 73 8.00 -10.14 -9.53
C LEU A 73 8.92 -11.31 -9.20
N ARG A 74 9.51 -11.31 -8.01
CA ARG A 74 10.35 -12.42 -7.53
C ARG A 74 9.57 -13.72 -7.36
N GLY A 75 8.35 -13.65 -6.83
CA GLY A 75 7.47 -14.80 -6.66
C GLY A 75 7.01 -15.42 -7.97
N LEU A 76 6.90 -14.63 -9.03
CA LEU A 76 6.59 -15.08 -10.38
C LEU A 76 7.82 -15.59 -11.14
N GLY A 77 9.01 -15.49 -10.55
CA GLY A 77 10.26 -15.91 -11.19
C GLY A 77 10.79 -14.95 -12.25
N ILE A 78 10.26 -13.70 -12.27
CA ILE A 78 10.69 -12.66 -13.20
C ILE A 78 12.08 -12.16 -12.80
N GLY A 79 13.00 -12.07 -13.79
CA GLY A 79 14.39 -11.72 -13.55
C GLY A 79 15.18 -11.42 -14.84
N PRO A 80 16.50 -11.64 -14.83
CA PRO A 80 17.36 -11.34 -15.98
C PRO A 80 16.89 -12.04 -17.25
N GLY A 81 16.70 -11.25 -18.31
CA GLY A 81 16.23 -11.72 -19.61
C GLY A 81 14.74 -11.56 -19.84
N ASP A 82 13.97 -11.23 -18.80
CA ASP A 82 12.55 -10.94 -18.90
C ASP A 82 12.30 -9.43 -19.14
N GLU A 83 11.18 -9.14 -19.78
CA GLU A 83 10.67 -7.78 -19.99
C GLU A 83 9.32 -7.62 -19.27
N VAL A 84 9.12 -6.47 -18.62
CA VAL A 84 7.87 -6.12 -17.95
C VAL A 84 7.31 -4.84 -18.53
N ILE A 85 6.12 -4.92 -19.13
CA ILE A 85 5.42 -3.77 -19.69
C ILE A 85 4.74 -2.99 -18.57
N LEU A 86 4.95 -1.67 -18.56
CA LEU A 86 4.39 -0.77 -17.55
C LEU A 86 4.13 0.64 -18.11
N PRO A 87 3.19 1.40 -17.54
CA PRO A 87 2.93 2.77 -17.98
C PRO A 87 4.03 3.72 -17.49
N PRO A 88 4.42 4.73 -18.30
CA PRO A 88 5.37 5.76 -17.88
C PRO A 88 4.76 6.74 -16.86
N ASN A 89 3.45 6.92 -16.88
CA ASN A 89 2.72 7.82 -15.98
C ASN A 89 2.40 7.11 -14.66
N SER A 90 3.45 6.79 -13.88
CA SER A 90 3.35 6.11 -12.59
C SER A 90 4.47 6.57 -11.66
N PHE A 91 4.38 6.17 -10.39
CA PHE A 91 5.45 6.40 -9.43
C PHE A 91 6.70 5.57 -9.82
N ILE A 92 7.88 6.13 -9.57
CA ILE A 92 9.17 5.53 -9.97
C ILE A 92 9.33 4.06 -9.52
N ALA A 93 8.75 3.70 -8.37
CA ALA A 93 8.82 2.35 -7.84
C ALA A 93 8.29 1.28 -8.80
N THR A 94 7.36 1.64 -9.71
CA THR A 94 6.83 0.72 -10.72
C THR A 94 7.94 0.20 -11.65
N ALA A 95 8.82 1.09 -12.12
CA ALA A 95 9.97 0.71 -12.96
C ALA A 95 11.17 0.21 -12.14
N GLU A 96 11.37 0.79 -10.95
CA GLU A 96 12.44 0.42 -10.04
C GLU A 96 12.35 -1.04 -9.62
N CYS A 97 11.15 -1.52 -9.27
CA CYS A 97 10.94 -2.92 -8.87
C CYS A 97 11.31 -3.91 -9.97
N VAL A 98 11.03 -3.58 -11.23
CA VAL A 98 11.43 -4.41 -12.38
C VAL A 98 12.95 -4.49 -12.48
N SER A 99 13.62 -3.34 -12.39
CA SER A 99 15.08 -3.27 -12.40
C SER A 99 15.72 -4.01 -11.22
N LEU A 100 15.15 -3.89 -10.02
CA LEU A 100 15.60 -4.60 -8.82
C LEU A 100 15.42 -6.12 -8.95
N ALA A 101 14.40 -6.58 -9.68
CA ALA A 101 14.24 -7.99 -10.02
C ALA A 101 15.26 -8.49 -11.06
N GLY A 102 15.99 -7.57 -11.72
CA GLY A 102 16.94 -7.87 -12.78
C GLY A 102 16.32 -7.94 -14.18
N ALA A 103 15.02 -7.65 -14.30
CA ALA A 103 14.30 -7.60 -15.56
C ALA A 103 14.39 -6.22 -16.22
N THR A 104 13.94 -6.11 -17.46
CA THR A 104 13.94 -4.86 -18.23
C THR A 104 12.57 -4.21 -18.23
N PRO A 105 12.42 -2.96 -17.73
CA PRO A 105 11.16 -2.24 -17.84
C PRO A 105 10.93 -1.78 -19.29
N VAL A 106 9.76 -2.08 -19.83
CA VAL A 106 9.32 -1.66 -21.17
C VAL A 106 8.13 -0.73 -21.01
N PHE A 107 8.29 0.53 -21.41
CA PHE A 107 7.22 1.50 -21.27
C PHE A 107 6.23 1.43 -22.43
N ALA A 108 4.95 1.40 -22.10
CA ALA A 108 3.85 1.50 -23.04
C ALA A 108 2.93 2.64 -22.62
N ASP A 109 2.44 3.41 -23.58
CA ASP A 109 1.49 4.46 -23.31
C ASP A 109 0.13 3.88 -22.93
N VAL A 110 -0.67 4.68 -22.25
CA VAL A 110 -2.05 4.34 -21.85
C VAL A 110 -3.01 5.31 -22.54
N ASP A 111 -4.12 4.80 -23.04
CA ASP A 111 -5.22 5.56 -23.66
C ASP A 111 -6.02 6.35 -22.61
#